data_776f0ebcdb90388f9fb5e3a47f0f59cf
#
_entry.id   776f0ebcdb90388f9fb5e3a47f0f59cf
#
_cell.length_a   1.000
_cell.length_b   1.000
_cell.length_c   1.000
_cell.angle_alpha   90.00
_cell.angle_beta   90.00
_cell.angle_gamma   90.00
#
_symmetry.space_group_name_H-M   'P 1'
#
loop_
_entity.id
_entity.type
_entity.pdbx_description
1 polymer ?
#
loop_
_entity_poly.entity_id
_entity_poly.type
_entity_poly.pdbx_seq_one_letter_code
_entity_poly.pdbx_strand_id
1 'polypeptide(L)'
;TTLSGRAGVRCVSADRLPLLGGAIDRARMHAEAQQVIQSGIVPRIPGLHIATGYASRGIVWNGLLAELLASELEAEPLPLEASLVRALDPARFALRALRQQTQ
;
A
#
# COMPACT_ATOMS: atom_id res chain seq x y z
N THR A 1 37.59 23.02 -10.13
CA THR A 1 36.41 22.60 -9.34
C THR A 1 36.08 21.13 -9.64
N THR A 2 35.92 20.35 -8.59
CA THR A 2 35.53 18.95 -8.72
C THR A 2 34.00 18.87 -8.63
N LEU A 3 33.39 18.24 -9.61
CA LEU A 3 31.95 17.95 -9.57
C LEU A 3 31.76 16.52 -9.09
N SER A 4 30.86 16.34 -8.17
CA SER A 4 30.48 15.00 -7.72
C SER A 4 29.00 14.76 -8.02
N GLY A 5 28.66 13.57 -8.36
CA GLY A 5 27.30 13.18 -8.66
C GLY A 5 27.01 11.80 -8.12
N ARG A 6 25.73 11.49 -8.10
CA ARG A 6 25.28 10.21 -7.58
C ARG A 6 24.02 9.79 -8.31
N ALA A 7 23.91 8.51 -8.62
CA ALA A 7 22.73 7.91 -9.19
C ALA A 7 22.13 6.91 -8.20
N GLY A 8 20.83 6.80 -8.22
CA GLY A 8 20.10 5.87 -7.35
C GLY A 8 18.91 5.30 -8.08
N VAL A 9 18.26 4.33 -7.46
CA VAL A 9 17.07 3.67 -7.99
C VAL A 9 15.87 4.07 -7.14
N ARG A 10 14.79 4.50 -7.78
CA ARG A 10 13.53 4.79 -7.11
C ARG A 10 12.59 3.61 -7.22
N CYS A 11 11.87 3.34 -6.15
CA CYS A 11 10.85 2.29 -6.14
C CYS A 11 9.54 2.83 -6.72
N VAL A 12 9.01 2.12 -7.71
CA VAL A 12 7.74 2.46 -8.34
C VAL A 12 6.89 1.20 -8.49
N SER A 13 5.60 1.31 -8.16
CA SER A 13 4.65 0.22 -8.37
C SER A 13 4.18 0.16 -9.81
N ALA A 14 3.49 -0.95 -10.16
CA ALA A 14 2.98 -1.15 -11.53
C ALA A 14 1.99 -0.06 -11.95
N ASP A 15 1.19 0.46 -11.04
CA ASP A 15 0.22 1.53 -11.31
C ASP A 15 0.76 2.93 -11.02
N ARG A 16 2.01 3.04 -10.59
CA ARG A 16 2.72 4.29 -10.27
C ARG A 16 2.15 5.04 -9.07
N LEU A 17 1.26 4.42 -8.31
CA LEU A 17 0.76 4.98 -7.05
C LEU A 17 1.56 4.43 -5.87
N PRO A 18 1.74 5.23 -4.81
CA PRO A 18 2.40 4.73 -3.60
C PRO A 18 1.67 3.57 -2.97
N LEU A 19 2.38 2.87 -2.08
CA LEU A 19 1.84 1.80 -1.24
C LEU A 19 1.80 2.30 0.19
N LEU A 20 0.61 2.39 0.78
CA LEU A 20 0.45 2.80 2.17
C LEU A 20 -0.64 1.98 2.84
N GLY A 21 -0.31 1.31 3.94
CA GLY A 21 -1.28 0.55 4.71
C GLY A 21 -0.66 -0.58 5.48
N GLY A 22 -1.50 -1.40 6.11
CA GLY A 22 -1.07 -2.58 6.83
C GLY A 22 -0.47 -3.62 5.91
N ALA A 23 0.63 -4.23 6.34
CA ALA A 23 1.26 -5.32 5.59
C ALA A 23 0.35 -6.53 5.50
N ILE A 24 0.29 -7.15 4.33
CA ILE A 24 -0.57 -8.32 4.13
C ILE A 24 0.06 -9.58 4.74
N ASP A 25 -0.80 -10.44 5.29
CA ASP A 25 -0.41 -11.77 5.73
C ASP A 25 -0.68 -12.75 4.59
N ARG A 26 0.34 -13.05 3.82
CA ARG A 26 0.20 -13.88 2.60
C ARG A 26 -0.24 -15.30 2.91
N ALA A 27 0.26 -15.87 4.01
CA ALA A 27 -0.10 -17.22 4.40
C ALA A 27 -1.61 -17.34 4.72
N ARG A 28 -2.12 -16.40 5.52
CA ARG A 28 -3.55 -16.34 5.83
C ARG A 28 -4.39 -16.00 4.61
N MET A 29 -3.88 -15.15 3.73
CA MET A 29 -4.57 -14.80 2.49
C MET A 29 -4.78 -16.02 1.60
N HIS A 30 -3.79 -16.90 1.50
CA HIS A 30 -3.92 -18.16 0.78
C HIS A 30 -4.88 -19.14 1.47
N ALA A 31 -4.75 -19.28 2.79
CA ALA A 31 -5.59 -20.19 3.56
C ALA A 31 -7.07 -19.78 3.56
N GLU A 32 -7.33 -18.47 3.54
CA GLU A 32 -8.69 -17.90 3.60
C GLU A 32 -9.13 -17.29 2.26
N ALA A 33 -8.60 -17.79 1.14
CA ALA A 33 -8.77 -17.17 -0.17
C ALA A 33 -10.24 -16.92 -0.56
N GLN A 34 -11.14 -17.87 -0.30
CA GLN A 34 -12.55 -17.72 -0.64
C GLN A 34 -13.21 -16.59 0.15
N GLN A 35 -12.91 -16.50 1.44
CA GLN A 35 -13.43 -15.43 2.28
C GLN A 35 -12.89 -14.07 1.84
N VAL A 36 -11.61 -13.99 1.49
CA VAL A 36 -10.98 -12.76 1.01
C VAL A 36 -11.63 -12.29 -0.29
N ILE A 37 -11.86 -13.21 -1.23
CA ILE A 37 -12.51 -12.88 -2.50
C ILE A 37 -13.93 -12.35 -2.28
N GLN A 38 -14.69 -12.99 -1.40
CA GLN A 38 -16.09 -12.62 -1.15
C GLN A 38 -16.22 -11.31 -0.38
N SER A 39 -15.41 -11.13 0.67
CA SER A 39 -15.53 -9.97 1.55
C SER A 39 -14.70 -8.77 1.13
N GLY A 40 -13.61 -9.00 0.38
CA GLY A 40 -12.64 -7.96 0.08
C GLY A 40 -11.77 -7.57 1.28
N ILE A 41 -11.94 -8.25 2.42
CA ILE A 41 -11.16 -7.98 3.63
C ILE A 41 -9.91 -8.86 3.60
N VAL A 42 -8.74 -8.22 3.57
CA VAL A 42 -7.46 -8.90 3.46
C VAL A 42 -6.83 -9.06 4.84
N PRO A 43 -6.36 -10.28 5.19
CA PRO A 43 -5.64 -10.47 6.45
C PRO A 43 -4.34 -9.66 6.49
N ARG A 44 -4.10 -9.01 7.62
CA ARG A 44 -2.93 -8.13 7.82
C ARG A 44 -2.07 -8.67 8.96
N ILE A 45 -0.78 -8.33 8.91
CA ILE A 45 0.14 -8.59 10.01
C ILE A 45 -0.06 -7.48 11.04
N PRO A 46 -0.50 -7.80 12.28
CA PRO A 46 -0.76 -6.76 13.28
C PRO A 46 0.48 -5.93 13.58
N GLY A 47 0.32 -4.61 13.65
CA GLY A 47 1.38 -3.69 14.03
C GLY A 47 2.42 -3.41 12.95
N LEU A 48 2.27 -3.95 11.74
CA LEU A 48 3.21 -3.73 10.66
C LEU A 48 2.54 -2.95 9.52
N HIS A 49 3.12 -1.80 9.18
CA HIS A 49 2.61 -0.93 8.11
C HIS A 49 3.69 -0.69 7.07
N ILE A 50 3.26 -0.46 5.84
CA ILE A 50 4.13 -0.19 4.70
C ILE A 50 3.85 1.21 4.18
N ALA A 51 4.92 1.96 3.88
CA ALA A 51 4.84 3.26 3.22
C ALA A 51 6.01 3.33 2.25
N THR A 52 5.77 3.13 0.97
CA THR A 52 6.84 3.04 -0.05
C THR A 52 6.27 3.26 -1.46
N GLY A 53 7.14 3.16 -2.45
CA GLY A 53 6.72 3.23 -3.85
C GLY A 53 6.38 4.64 -4.33
N TYR A 54 6.99 5.66 -3.75
CA TYR A 54 6.70 7.07 -4.08
C TYR A 54 7.22 7.47 -5.47
N ALA A 55 8.05 6.66 -6.09
CA ALA A 55 8.69 6.96 -7.38
C ALA A 55 9.45 8.28 -7.32
N SER A 56 9.16 9.21 -8.24
CA SER A 56 9.81 10.53 -8.28
C SER A 56 9.02 11.62 -7.53
N ARG A 57 7.91 11.27 -6.87
CA ARG A 57 6.98 12.23 -6.27
C ARG A 57 6.91 12.15 -4.75
N GLY A 58 8.00 11.69 -4.10
CA GLY A 58 8.03 11.54 -2.66
C GLY A 58 7.76 12.84 -1.90
N ILE A 59 8.29 13.95 -2.38
CA ILE A 59 8.09 15.25 -1.75
C ILE A 59 6.61 15.66 -1.80
N VAL A 60 5.93 15.39 -2.93
CA VAL A 60 4.52 15.73 -3.12
C VAL A 60 3.62 14.84 -2.26
N TRP A 61 3.89 13.53 -2.23
CA TRP A 61 3.06 12.56 -1.53
C TRP A 61 3.28 12.55 -0.02
N ASN A 62 4.49 12.89 0.43
CA ASN A 62 4.94 12.60 1.79
C ASN A 62 4.04 13.19 2.89
N GLY A 63 3.61 14.45 2.74
CA GLY A 63 2.75 15.11 3.72
C GLY A 63 1.41 14.41 3.90
N LEU A 64 0.72 14.11 2.79
CA LEU A 64 -0.58 13.46 2.82
C LEU A 64 -0.48 12.03 3.34
N LEU A 65 0.53 11.28 2.89
CA LEU A 65 0.69 9.88 3.29
C LEU A 65 1.10 9.76 4.76
N ALA A 66 1.89 10.69 5.27
CA ALA A 66 2.22 10.73 6.69
C ALA A 66 0.98 10.97 7.55
N GLU A 67 0.10 11.87 7.13
CA GLU A 67 -1.15 12.15 7.81
C GLU A 67 -2.10 10.95 7.76
N LEU A 68 -2.21 10.30 6.61
CA LEU A 68 -3.02 9.09 6.44
C LEU A 68 -2.53 7.96 7.35
N LEU A 69 -1.22 7.73 7.37
CA LEU A 69 -0.62 6.70 8.23
C LEU A 69 -0.87 6.99 9.70
N ALA A 70 -0.66 8.22 10.14
CA ALA A 70 -0.92 8.62 11.53
C ALA A 70 -2.38 8.40 11.91
N SER A 71 -3.31 8.74 11.01
CA SER A 71 -4.75 8.54 11.25
C SER A 71 -5.09 7.06 11.37
N GLU A 72 -4.49 6.19 10.55
CA GLU A 72 -4.69 4.75 10.65
C GLU A 72 -4.16 4.18 11.96
N LEU A 73 -2.98 4.62 12.39
CA LEU A 73 -2.35 4.15 13.63
C LEU A 73 -3.14 4.58 14.87
N GLU A 74 -3.74 5.76 14.85
CA GLU A 74 -4.50 6.31 15.97
C GLU A 74 -6.00 6.00 15.88
N ALA A 75 -6.43 5.26 14.86
CA ALA A 75 -7.83 4.94 14.61
C ALA A 75 -8.72 6.18 14.51
N GLU A 76 -8.18 7.26 13.94
CA GLU A 76 -8.91 8.50 13.70
C GLU A 76 -9.56 8.49 12.32
N PRO A 77 -10.54 9.38 12.06
CA PRO A 77 -11.09 9.52 10.72
C PRO A 77 -10.00 9.80 9.69
N LEU A 78 -10.03 9.08 8.57
CA LEU A 78 -9.01 9.21 7.53
C LEU A 78 -9.20 10.51 6.73
N PRO A 79 -8.11 11.16 6.30
CA PRO A 79 -8.19 12.42 5.54
C PRO A 79 -8.60 12.24 4.08
N LEU A 80 -8.84 11.01 3.63
CA LEU A 80 -9.19 10.67 2.26
C LEU A 80 -10.44 9.82 2.20
N GLU A 81 -11.11 9.87 1.07
CA GLU A 81 -12.22 8.98 0.76
C GLU A 81 -11.78 7.52 0.73
N ALA A 82 -12.68 6.60 1.08
CA ALA A 82 -12.37 5.17 1.14
C ALA A 82 -11.85 4.62 -0.19
N SER A 83 -12.36 5.10 -1.32
CA SER A 83 -11.88 4.67 -2.63
C SER A 83 -10.41 5.05 -2.87
N LEU A 84 -10.00 6.23 -2.40
CA LEU A 84 -8.62 6.67 -2.53
C LEU A 84 -7.69 5.92 -1.58
N VAL A 85 -8.15 5.62 -0.38
CA VAL A 85 -7.40 4.78 0.57
C VAL A 85 -7.15 3.40 -0.05
N ARG A 86 -8.17 2.79 -0.66
CA ARG A 86 -8.02 1.50 -1.34
C ARG A 86 -7.07 1.57 -2.53
N ALA A 87 -7.03 2.69 -3.24
CA ALA A 87 -6.10 2.88 -4.35
C ALA A 87 -4.64 2.87 -3.91
N LEU A 88 -4.36 3.19 -2.65
CA LEU A 88 -3.01 3.18 -2.07
C LEU A 88 -2.69 1.92 -1.29
N ASP A 89 -3.66 1.03 -1.10
CA ASP A 89 -3.51 -0.16 -0.27
C ASP A 89 -2.44 -1.12 -0.84
N PRO A 90 -1.47 -1.56 -0.03
CA PRO A 90 -0.48 -2.56 -0.46
C PRO A 90 -1.11 -3.87 -0.95
N ALA A 91 -2.31 -4.22 -0.48
CA ALA A 91 -3.00 -5.44 -0.84
C ALA A 91 -3.64 -5.41 -2.23
N ARG A 92 -3.73 -4.27 -2.89
CA ARG A 92 -4.47 -4.13 -4.15
C ARG A 92 -4.00 -5.07 -5.26
N PHE A 93 -2.70 -5.27 -5.38
CA PHE A 93 -2.14 -6.16 -6.40
C PHE A 93 -2.40 -7.63 -6.06
N ALA A 94 -2.18 -8.01 -4.80
CA ALA A 94 -2.41 -9.37 -4.33
C ALA A 94 -3.89 -9.76 -4.43
N LEU A 95 -4.78 -8.85 -4.07
CA LEU A 95 -6.23 -9.09 -4.16
C LEU A 95 -6.69 -9.24 -5.60
N ARG A 96 -6.17 -8.41 -6.50
CA ARG A 96 -6.47 -8.52 -7.93
C ARG A 96 -5.99 -9.85 -8.49
N ALA A 97 -4.76 -10.26 -8.16
CA ALA A 97 -4.21 -11.53 -8.60
C ALA A 97 -5.03 -12.71 -8.09
N LEU A 98 -5.46 -12.66 -6.84
CA LEU A 98 -6.27 -13.71 -6.23
C LEU A 98 -7.62 -13.85 -6.95
N ARG A 99 -8.27 -12.74 -7.27
CA ARG A 99 -9.53 -12.74 -8.00
C ARG A 99 -9.39 -13.26 -9.43
N GLN A 100 -8.28 -12.98 -10.09
CA GLN A 100 -8.01 -13.48 -11.44
C GLN A 100 -7.78 -15.00 -11.47
N GLN A 101 -7.18 -15.56 -10.43
CA GLN A 101 -6.91 -17.01 -10.36
C GLN A 101 -8.19 -17.85 -10.25
N THR A 102 -9.30 -17.27 -9.85
CA THR A 102 -10.57 -17.97 -9.64
C THR A 102 -11.54 -17.84 -10.80
N GLN A 103 -11.15 -17.12 -11.85
CA GLN A 103 -11.97 -16.97 -13.07
C GLN A 103 -11.69 -17.99 -14.13
#